data_2858dedd873802171ad3717f7c477165
#
_entry.id   2858dedd873802171ad3717f7c477165
#
_cell.length_a   1.000
_cell.length_b   1.000
_cell.length_c   1.000
_cell.angle_alpha   90.00
_cell.angle_beta   90.00
_cell.angle_gamma   90.00
#
_symmetry.space_group_name_H-M   'P 1'
#
loop_
_entity.id
_entity.type
_entity.pdbx_description
1 polymer ?
#
loop_
_entity_poly.entity_id
_entity_poly.type
_entity_poly.pdbx_seq_one_letter_code
_entity_poly.pdbx_strand_id
1 'polypeptide(L)'
;MDGNDYLLVNKRGGMALTPEYWSTGPSGLDQYHIQREDKRPHQLWNLVDRGSGWYQIINKASGLAITPERWSGGRSAVDVYYAQQPGDANFDSQLWKFQLVDTYRPVTDLQPVPWPADGVGDVIRLTGHTMPEPARTPEVLIGQVAVPFAVQDGGGSADQQAQHNPYLILNQYGYWERVFYYEHSGLSQYEEKQRTTIGLTTSNRTEVERTTSISVTAEAGFVFKGFSAGISTTVTDQLRVLRATEETESSEKEDIITRTYFVGDRVTEALWYRGDHFVLQRMDGSQVAEWRTRDKRSSVLDGWPRAGDAASWPERRDDETAKTWPE
;
A
#
# COMPACT_ATOMS: atom_id res chain seq x y z
N MET A 1 18.94 2.38 -18.93
CA MET A 1 18.54 1.96 -17.58
C MET A 1 17.97 3.18 -16.91
N ASP A 2 16.69 3.22 -16.72
CA ASP A 2 16.03 4.30 -15.99
C ASP A 2 16.46 4.17 -14.54
N GLY A 3 17.30 5.12 -14.09
CA GLY A 3 17.86 5.09 -12.75
C GLY A 3 16.74 5.28 -11.73
N ASN A 4 16.67 4.38 -10.75
CA ASN A 4 15.77 4.55 -9.61
C ASN A 4 16.24 5.74 -8.77
N ASP A 5 15.32 6.63 -8.46
CA ASP A 5 15.55 7.72 -7.51
C ASP A 5 15.38 7.21 -6.08
N TYR A 6 16.29 7.60 -5.20
CA TYR A 6 16.29 7.20 -3.79
C TYR A 6 16.18 8.43 -2.89
N LEU A 7 15.48 8.28 -1.78
CA LEU A 7 15.58 9.16 -0.62
C LEU A 7 16.56 8.56 0.38
N LEU A 8 17.56 9.32 0.80
CA LEU A 8 18.44 8.94 1.91
C LEU A 8 17.87 9.55 3.20
N VAL A 9 17.15 8.77 3.97
CA VAL A 9 16.40 9.26 5.13
C VAL A 9 17.10 8.85 6.42
N ASN A 10 17.32 9.81 7.29
CA ASN A 10 17.82 9.57 8.64
C ASN A 10 16.71 8.97 9.50
N LYS A 11 16.96 7.79 10.06
CA LYS A 11 15.93 7.09 10.84
C LYS A 11 15.49 7.84 12.09
N ARG A 12 16.40 8.47 12.81
CA ARG A 12 16.08 9.16 14.06
C ARG A 12 15.21 10.40 13.84
N GLY A 13 15.51 11.17 12.77
CA GLY A 13 14.84 12.43 12.47
C GLY A 13 13.72 12.30 11.44
N GLY A 14 13.64 11.19 10.68
CA GLY A 14 12.75 11.07 9.52
C GLY A 14 13.04 12.09 8.42
N MET A 15 14.21 12.75 8.47
CA MET A 15 14.60 13.80 7.54
C MET A 15 15.43 13.23 6.39
N ALA A 16 15.24 13.78 5.19
CA ALA A 16 15.98 13.39 4.01
C ALA A 16 17.28 14.19 3.87
N LEU A 17 18.33 13.51 3.40
CA LEU A 17 19.59 14.15 3.03
C LEU A 17 19.35 15.14 1.89
N THR A 18 19.84 16.37 2.06
CA THR A 18 19.50 17.50 1.20
C THR A 18 20.73 18.39 1.02
N PRO A 19 21.04 18.89 -0.19
CA PRO A 19 22.01 19.95 -0.35
C PRO A 19 21.61 21.20 0.44
N GLU A 20 22.57 21.79 1.16
CA GLU A 20 22.32 23.00 1.94
C GLU A 20 21.66 24.10 1.10
N TYR A 21 20.65 24.75 1.69
CA TYR A 21 19.90 25.85 1.05
C TYR A 21 19.27 25.48 -0.30
N TRP A 22 19.01 24.19 -0.55
CA TRP A 22 18.49 23.71 -1.85
C TRP A 22 19.39 24.07 -3.03
N SER A 23 20.68 24.09 -2.76
CA SER A 23 21.69 24.47 -3.75
C SER A 23 21.69 23.53 -4.97
N THR A 24 21.86 24.12 -6.15
CA THR A 24 22.18 23.43 -7.39
C THR A 24 23.64 23.51 -7.76
N GLY A 25 24.45 24.23 -6.96
CA GLY A 25 25.91 24.28 -7.02
C GLY A 25 26.57 23.49 -5.89
N PRO A 26 27.92 23.42 -5.87
CA PRO A 26 28.65 22.81 -4.77
C PRO A 26 28.24 23.37 -3.42
N SER A 27 27.93 22.52 -2.46
CA SER A 27 27.49 22.91 -1.11
C SER A 27 27.66 21.75 -0.14
N GLY A 28 27.55 22.02 1.15
CA GLY A 28 27.40 21.01 2.18
C GLY A 28 26.11 20.24 2.05
N LEU A 29 25.98 19.24 2.90
CA LEU A 29 24.78 18.41 3.00
C LEU A 29 24.12 18.61 4.36
N ASP A 30 22.83 18.86 4.33
CA ASP A 30 21.93 18.94 5.48
C ASP A 30 20.93 17.77 5.49
N GLN A 31 20.15 17.69 6.54
CA GLN A 31 18.94 16.89 6.56
C GLN A 31 17.73 17.81 6.76
N TYR A 32 16.69 17.59 5.95
CA TYR A 32 15.49 18.40 5.98
C TYR A 32 14.22 17.54 5.87
N HIS A 33 13.10 18.11 6.28
CA HIS A 33 11.80 17.42 6.13
C HIS A 33 11.59 16.98 4.68
N ILE A 34 11.04 15.79 4.49
CA ILE A 34 10.73 15.29 3.15
C ILE A 34 9.77 16.27 2.47
N GLN A 35 10.22 16.82 1.36
CA GLN A 35 9.48 17.81 0.60
C GLN A 35 8.59 17.15 -0.44
N ARG A 36 7.56 17.87 -0.84
CA ARG A 36 6.70 17.54 -1.98
C ARG A 36 6.96 18.57 -3.08
N GLU A 37 6.55 18.26 -4.30
CA GLU A 37 6.58 19.15 -5.47
C GLU A 37 8.00 19.63 -5.88
N ASP A 38 8.17 20.93 -6.07
CA ASP A 38 9.36 21.55 -6.68
C ASP A 38 10.67 21.36 -5.90
N LYS A 39 10.59 21.20 -4.58
CA LYS A 39 11.76 20.96 -3.73
C LYS A 39 12.16 19.49 -3.63
N ARG A 40 11.26 18.57 -3.98
CA ARG A 40 11.53 17.14 -3.88
C ARG A 40 12.73 16.66 -4.70
N PRO A 41 12.99 17.15 -5.92
CA PRO A 41 14.16 16.74 -6.70
C PRO A 41 15.50 16.94 -6.00
N HIS A 42 15.62 17.94 -5.10
CA HIS A 42 16.83 18.18 -4.31
C HIS A 42 17.09 17.10 -3.25
N GLN A 43 16.10 16.30 -2.91
CA GLN A 43 16.20 15.20 -1.95
C GLN A 43 16.30 13.84 -2.62
N LEU A 44 16.19 13.80 -3.95
CA LEU A 44 16.29 12.56 -4.71
C LEU A 44 17.71 12.34 -5.19
N TRP A 45 18.16 11.10 -5.04
CA TRP A 45 19.52 10.66 -5.33
C TRP A 45 19.49 9.49 -6.30
N ASN A 46 20.28 9.57 -7.33
CA ASN A 46 20.45 8.51 -8.32
C ASN A 46 21.74 7.74 -8.01
N LEU A 47 21.65 6.41 -7.98
CA LEU A 47 22.79 5.52 -7.81
C LEU A 47 23.31 5.10 -9.17
N VAL A 48 24.40 5.72 -9.62
CA VAL A 48 25.05 5.36 -10.89
C VAL A 48 26.07 4.26 -10.64
N ASP A 49 25.80 3.06 -11.15
CA ASP A 49 26.71 1.93 -11.05
C ASP A 49 28.01 2.20 -11.82
N ARG A 50 29.15 2.07 -11.14
CA ARG A 50 30.49 2.22 -11.69
C ARG A 50 31.28 0.92 -11.72
N GLY A 51 30.60 -0.17 -11.46
CA GLY A 51 31.17 -1.53 -11.47
C GLY A 51 31.72 -1.97 -10.11
N SER A 52 31.90 -3.29 -9.95
CA SER A 52 32.45 -3.92 -8.74
C SER A 52 31.75 -3.54 -7.42
N GLY A 53 30.46 -3.15 -7.50
CA GLY A 53 29.68 -2.71 -6.34
C GLY A 53 29.96 -1.28 -5.88
N TRP A 54 30.64 -0.48 -6.69
CA TRP A 54 30.87 0.94 -6.45
C TRP A 54 29.82 1.79 -7.18
N TYR A 55 29.29 2.78 -6.50
CA TYR A 55 28.27 3.69 -7.00
C TYR A 55 28.70 5.13 -6.83
N GLN A 56 28.34 5.94 -7.81
CA GLN A 56 28.35 7.39 -7.67
C GLN A 56 26.92 7.81 -7.27
N ILE A 57 26.78 8.57 -6.19
CA ILE A 57 25.48 9.00 -5.65
C ILE A 57 25.25 10.43 -6.13
N ILE A 58 24.36 10.61 -7.08
CA ILE A 58 24.13 11.86 -7.80
C ILE A 58 22.78 12.48 -7.41
N ASN A 59 22.80 13.75 -7.02
CA ASN A 59 21.58 14.49 -6.74
C ASN A 59 20.78 14.76 -8.01
N LYS A 60 19.48 14.49 -7.99
CA LYS A 60 18.61 14.61 -9.16
C LYS A 60 18.43 16.05 -9.64
N ALA A 61 18.33 17.03 -8.73
CA ALA A 61 18.10 18.42 -9.10
C ALA A 61 19.34 19.09 -9.67
N SER A 62 20.52 18.79 -9.11
CA SER A 62 21.75 19.50 -9.43
C SER A 62 22.69 18.72 -10.35
N GLY A 63 22.56 17.40 -10.43
CA GLY A 63 23.53 16.53 -11.08
C GLY A 63 24.87 16.42 -10.34
N LEU A 64 24.97 16.93 -9.12
CA LEU A 64 26.17 16.89 -8.31
C LEU A 64 26.28 15.57 -7.57
N ALA A 65 27.51 15.09 -7.36
CA ALA A 65 27.79 13.84 -6.66
C ALA A 65 28.15 14.08 -5.20
N ILE A 66 27.76 13.16 -4.32
CA ILE A 66 28.22 13.15 -2.92
C ILE A 66 29.74 12.96 -2.92
N THR A 67 30.42 13.83 -2.21
CA THR A 67 31.89 13.99 -2.25
C THR A 67 32.43 14.25 -0.84
N PRO A 68 33.51 13.62 -0.40
CA PRO A 68 34.23 14.06 0.81
C PRO A 68 34.70 15.48 0.67
N GLU A 69 34.52 16.30 1.71
CA GLU A 69 35.01 17.69 1.72
C GLU A 69 36.50 17.75 1.35
N ARG A 70 36.82 18.63 0.38
CA ARG A 70 38.20 18.83 -0.11
C ARG A 70 38.86 17.54 -0.63
N TRP A 71 38.05 16.57 -1.13
CA TRP A 71 38.57 15.30 -1.66
C TRP A 71 39.37 14.49 -0.62
N SER A 72 39.03 14.64 0.64
CA SER A 72 39.73 14.00 1.75
C SER A 72 39.65 12.50 1.70
N GLY A 73 40.77 11.81 1.83
CA GLY A 73 40.82 10.36 2.06
C GLY A 73 40.70 9.97 3.55
N GLY A 74 40.60 10.96 4.45
CA GLY A 74 40.41 10.75 5.88
C GLY A 74 39.07 11.22 6.38
N ARG A 75 38.94 11.43 7.69
CA ARG A 75 37.71 11.96 8.30
C ARG A 75 37.47 13.41 7.82
N SER A 76 36.33 13.64 7.21
CA SER A 76 35.90 14.95 6.71
C SER A 76 34.39 15.07 6.78
N ALA A 77 33.85 16.28 6.55
CA ALA A 77 32.45 16.44 6.18
C ALA A 77 32.20 15.86 4.79
N VAL A 78 30.95 15.83 4.39
CA VAL A 78 30.50 15.35 3.08
C VAL A 78 29.70 16.46 2.41
N ASP A 79 30.07 16.75 1.18
CA ASP A 79 29.50 17.81 0.34
C ASP A 79 28.85 17.23 -0.90
N VAL A 80 28.25 18.07 -1.72
CA VAL A 80 27.95 17.78 -3.12
C VAL A 80 28.87 18.60 -4.01
N TYR A 81 29.44 17.95 -5.01
CA TYR A 81 30.35 18.59 -5.96
C TYR A 81 30.14 18.04 -7.38
N TYR A 82 30.71 18.73 -8.38
CA TYR A 82 30.57 18.28 -9.78
C TYR A 82 30.95 16.84 -9.95
N ALA A 83 30.03 16.08 -10.59
CA ALA A 83 30.25 14.66 -10.83
C ALA A 83 31.48 14.44 -11.73
N GLN A 84 32.47 13.76 -11.19
CA GLN A 84 33.68 13.39 -11.90
C GLN A 84 33.40 12.22 -12.85
N GLN A 85 34.16 12.17 -13.95
CA GLN A 85 34.07 11.08 -14.90
C GLN A 85 35.20 10.05 -14.66
N PRO A 86 35.02 8.82 -15.10
CA PRO A 86 36.10 7.83 -15.09
C PRO A 86 37.37 8.37 -15.74
N GLY A 87 38.48 8.35 -15.03
CA GLY A 87 39.75 8.92 -15.45
C GLY A 87 40.09 10.30 -14.88
N ASP A 88 39.12 10.99 -14.28
CA ASP A 88 39.42 12.25 -13.55
C ASP A 88 40.19 11.94 -12.25
N ALA A 89 41.08 12.87 -11.87
CA ALA A 89 41.98 12.69 -10.71
C ALA A 89 41.25 12.38 -9.37
N ASN A 90 40.04 12.89 -9.22
CA ASN A 90 39.26 12.75 -8.00
C ASN A 90 38.01 11.84 -8.17
N PHE A 91 37.95 11.10 -9.25
CA PHE A 91 36.79 10.25 -9.54
C PHE A 91 36.53 9.24 -8.39
N ASP A 92 37.57 8.56 -7.92
CA ASP A 92 37.47 7.55 -6.88
C ASP A 92 36.99 8.10 -5.54
N SER A 93 37.18 9.41 -5.28
CA SER A 93 36.66 10.06 -4.07
C SER A 93 35.14 10.22 -4.07
N GLN A 94 34.47 10.04 -5.20
CA GLN A 94 33.02 10.08 -5.33
C GLN A 94 32.38 8.68 -5.41
N LEU A 95 33.18 7.64 -5.26
CA LEU A 95 32.70 6.27 -5.29
C LEU A 95 32.35 5.77 -3.89
N TRP A 96 31.16 5.30 -3.77
CA TRP A 96 30.58 4.77 -2.52
C TRP A 96 30.20 3.33 -2.70
N LYS A 97 30.45 2.52 -1.68
CA LYS A 97 30.07 1.11 -1.66
C LYS A 97 29.12 0.87 -0.51
N PHE A 98 27.99 0.28 -0.83
CA PHE A 98 27.08 -0.25 0.20
C PHE A 98 27.66 -1.59 0.66
N GLN A 99 28.27 -1.59 1.83
CA GLN A 99 28.76 -2.80 2.43
C GLN A 99 27.77 -3.30 3.47
N LEU A 100 27.27 -4.49 3.28
CA LEU A 100 26.49 -5.16 4.31
C LEU A 100 27.41 -5.45 5.50
N VAL A 101 27.12 -4.85 6.64
CA VAL A 101 27.97 -4.96 7.83
C VAL A 101 27.75 -6.27 8.57
N ASP A 102 26.63 -6.95 8.33
CA ASP A 102 26.32 -8.25 8.91
C ASP A 102 25.81 -9.21 7.85
N THR A 103 25.85 -10.50 8.15
CA THR A 103 25.36 -11.61 7.30
C THR A 103 23.84 -11.60 7.18
N TYR A 104 23.30 -10.40 6.95
CA TYR A 104 21.90 -10.26 6.67
C TYR A 104 21.56 -11.04 5.40
N ARG A 105 20.84 -12.12 5.56
CA ARG A 105 20.24 -12.84 4.45
C ARG A 105 18.85 -12.24 4.23
N PRO A 106 18.58 -11.70 3.04
CA PRO A 106 17.21 -11.41 2.66
C PRO A 106 16.36 -12.63 3.00
N VAL A 107 15.14 -12.42 3.49
CA VAL A 107 14.17 -13.51 3.60
C VAL A 107 13.80 -13.93 2.18
N THR A 108 14.69 -14.72 1.57
CA THR A 108 14.46 -15.30 0.24
C THR A 108 13.48 -16.46 0.31
N ASP A 109 13.12 -16.89 1.51
CA ASP A 109 12.36 -18.11 1.77
C ASP A 109 10.89 -17.86 2.11
N LEU A 110 10.38 -16.61 2.03
CA LEU A 110 8.95 -16.39 1.99
C LEU A 110 8.43 -16.99 0.68
N GLN A 111 8.02 -18.24 0.77
CA GLN A 111 7.34 -18.86 -0.36
C GLN A 111 6.07 -18.08 -0.63
N PRO A 112 5.79 -17.76 -1.90
CA PRO A 112 4.51 -17.17 -2.25
C PRO A 112 3.41 -18.05 -1.68
N VAL A 113 2.49 -17.46 -0.91
CA VAL A 113 1.32 -18.20 -0.42
C VAL A 113 0.52 -18.59 -1.66
N PRO A 114 0.33 -19.89 -1.95
CA PRO A 114 -0.48 -20.29 -3.08
C PRO A 114 -1.88 -19.70 -2.88
N TRP A 115 -2.44 -19.12 -3.95
CA TRP A 115 -3.84 -18.72 -3.90
C TRP A 115 -4.67 -19.97 -3.62
N PRO A 116 -5.53 -19.97 -2.57
CA PRO A 116 -6.36 -21.14 -2.29
C PRO A 116 -7.18 -21.51 -3.51
N ALA A 117 -7.30 -22.81 -3.82
CA ALA A 117 -8.06 -23.29 -4.97
C ALA A 117 -9.51 -22.76 -4.97
N ASP A 118 -10.08 -22.65 -3.76
CA ASP A 118 -11.44 -22.13 -3.52
C ASP A 118 -11.45 -20.61 -3.26
N GLY A 119 -10.34 -19.90 -3.50
CA GLY A 119 -10.21 -18.48 -3.19
C GLY A 119 -10.32 -18.19 -1.70
N VAL A 120 -11.17 -17.24 -1.33
CA VAL A 120 -11.49 -16.94 0.09
C VAL A 120 -12.69 -17.74 0.62
N GLY A 121 -13.07 -18.79 -0.09
CA GLY A 121 -14.29 -19.54 0.19
C GLY A 121 -15.55 -18.83 -0.30
N ASP A 122 -16.70 -19.45 0.00
CA ASP A 122 -18.01 -18.92 -0.36
C ASP A 122 -18.58 -18.01 0.72
N VAL A 123 -19.52 -17.14 0.31
CA VAL A 123 -20.35 -16.38 1.23
C VAL A 123 -21.27 -17.31 2.01
N ILE A 124 -21.75 -16.88 3.17
CA ILE A 124 -22.76 -17.62 3.93
C ILE A 124 -24.11 -17.43 3.22
N ARG A 125 -24.58 -18.49 2.57
CA ARG A 125 -25.77 -18.46 1.73
C ARG A 125 -27.06 -18.37 2.55
N LEU A 126 -28.01 -17.62 2.04
CA LEU A 126 -29.38 -17.64 2.53
C LEU A 126 -29.98 -19.05 2.38
N THR A 127 -30.58 -19.55 3.45
CA THR A 127 -31.33 -20.79 3.46
C THR A 127 -32.82 -20.57 3.75
N GLY A 128 -33.25 -19.32 3.78
CA GLY A 128 -34.61 -18.89 4.10
C GLY A 128 -34.65 -17.36 4.25
N HIS A 129 -35.69 -16.89 4.95
CA HIS A 129 -35.88 -15.47 5.26
C HIS A 129 -35.15 -15.07 6.56
N THR A 130 -34.02 -15.67 6.86
CA THR A 130 -33.25 -15.38 8.08
C THR A 130 -31.88 -14.82 7.70
N MET A 131 -31.49 -13.76 8.41
CA MET A 131 -30.20 -13.14 8.21
C MET A 131 -29.06 -14.14 8.42
N PRO A 132 -28.15 -14.29 7.44
CA PRO A 132 -27.03 -15.21 7.57
C PRO A 132 -26.01 -14.69 8.60
N GLU A 133 -25.63 -15.55 9.52
CA GLU A 133 -24.61 -15.26 10.54
C GLU A 133 -23.44 -16.24 10.44
N PRO A 134 -22.22 -15.79 10.74
CA PRO A 134 -21.82 -14.42 11.12
C PRO A 134 -21.79 -13.43 9.94
N ALA A 135 -21.70 -12.13 10.25
CA ALA A 135 -21.62 -11.07 9.23
C ALA A 135 -20.31 -11.11 8.42
N ARG A 136 -19.33 -11.88 8.85
CA ARG A 136 -18.06 -12.14 8.14
C ARG A 136 -17.77 -13.61 8.09
N THR A 137 -17.24 -14.04 6.94
CA THR A 137 -16.68 -15.40 6.84
C THR A 137 -15.32 -15.47 7.54
N PRO A 138 -14.82 -16.69 7.87
CA PRO A 138 -13.45 -16.84 8.35
C PRO A 138 -12.43 -16.22 7.41
N GLU A 139 -11.39 -15.62 8.00
CA GLU A 139 -10.27 -15.05 7.26
C GLU A 139 -9.34 -16.16 6.75
N VAL A 140 -8.93 -16.08 5.48
CA VAL A 140 -8.04 -17.04 4.83
C VAL A 140 -6.79 -16.29 4.37
N LEU A 141 -5.58 -16.77 4.74
CA LEU A 141 -4.33 -16.21 4.27
C LEU A 141 -4.21 -16.44 2.75
N ILE A 142 -4.14 -15.36 1.99
CA ILE A 142 -4.15 -15.39 0.52
C ILE A 142 -2.92 -14.74 -0.11
N GLY A 143 -2.14 -14.01 0.67
CA GLY A 143 -0.92 -13.36 0.21
C GLY A 143 0.04 -13.09 1.36
N GLN A 144 1.33 -13.09 1.05
CA GLN A 144 2.39 -12.74 1.98
C GLN A 144 3.56 -12.16 1.22
N VAL A 145 4.13 -11.08 1.72
CA VAL A 145 5.30 -10.44 1.12
C VAL A 145 6.23 -9.89 2.17
N ALA A 146 7.54 -10.00 1.93
CA ALA A 146 8.53 -9.31 2.73
C ALA A 146 8.63 -7.85 2.28
N VAL A 147 8.36 -6.94 3.19
CA VAL A 147 8.51 -5.49 2.98
C VAL A 147 9.86 -5.08 3.56
N PRO A 148 10.78 -4.52 2.76
CA PRO A 148 12.05 -4.08 3.27
C PRO A 148 11.84 -2.96 4.27
N PHE A 149 12.79 -2.85 5.16
CA PHE A 149 12.83 -1.96 6.30
C PHE A 149 12.75 -0.46 5.91
N ALA A 150 11.59 0.02 5.50
CA ALA A 150 11.31 1.46 5.37
C ALA A 150 10.31 1.94 6.43
N VAL A 151 9.96 1.07 7.39
CA VAL A 151 8.85 1.25 8.31
C VAL A 151 9.34 1.81 9.63
N GLN A 152 8.79 2.95 10.05
CA GLN A 152 9.00 3.50 11.37
C GLN A 152 8.02 2.83 12.36
N ASP A 153 8.43 1.70 12.92
CA ASP A 153 7.59 0.96 13.87
C ASP A 153 7.81 1.33 15.34
N GLY A 154 8.69 2.31 15.58
CA GLY A 154 9.04 2.74 16.96
C GLY A 154 9.83 1.72 17.78
N GLY A 155 10.14 0.55 17.23
CA GLY A 155 10.71 -0.58 17.92
C GLY A 155 12.24 -0.62 17.96
N GLY A 156 12.92 0.34 18.54
CA GLY A 156 14.35 0.30 18.76
C GLY A 156 15.19 1.16 17.80
N SER A 157 16.52 1.09 17.93
CA SER A 157 17.44 1.81 17.04
C SER A 157 17.48 1.16 15.64
N ALA A 158 17.94 1.92 14.64
CA ALA A 158 18.11 1.43 13.27
C ALA A 158 18.97 0.16 13.22
N ASP A 159 20.04 0.13 14.02
CA ASP A 159 20.94 -1.00 14.07
C ASP A 159 20.28 -2.24 14.70
N GLN A 160 19.49 -2.05 15.76
CA GLN A 160 18.73 -3.13 16.37
C GLN A 160 17.69 -3.71 15.43
N GLN A 161 17.00 -2.86 14.69
CA GLN A 161 16.02 -3.32 13.70
C GLN A 161 16.71 -4.03 12.54
N ALA A 162 17.81 -3.48 12.01
CA ALA A 162 18.57 -4.12 10.93
C ALA A 162 19.12 -5.49 11.35
N GLN A 163 19.47 -5.67 12.62
CA GLN A 163 19.97 -6.95 13.15
C GLN A 163 18.86 -7.97 13.41
N HIS A 164 17.71 -7.53 13.95
CA HIS A 164 16.68 -8.45 14.45
C HIS A 164 15.45 -8.54 13.54
N ASN A 165 15.08 -7.42 12.89
CA ASN A 165 13.90 -7.35 12.04
C ASN A 165 14.20 -6.57 10.76
N PRO A 166 15.07 -7.08 9.91
CA PRO A 166 15.51 -6.39 8.70
C PRO A 166 14.41 -6.29 7.63
N TYR A 167 13.40 -7.16 7.69
CA TYR A 167 12.17 -7.09 6.93
C TYR A 167 10.98 -7.19 7.87
N LEU A 168 9.90 -6.61 7.42
CA LEU A 168 8.58 -6.86 7.97
C LEU A 168 7.84 -7.79 7.01
N ILE A 169 6.94 -8.58 7.52
CA ILE A 169 6.11 -9.48 6.75
C ILE A 169 4.73 -8.85 6.66
N LEU A 170 4.28 -8.53 5.47
CA LEU A 170 2.91 -8.09 5.21
C LEU A 170 2.08 -9.29 4.77
N ASN A 171 1.16 -9.69 5.63
CA ASN A 171 0.20 -10.76 5.37
C ASN A 171 -1.11 -10.17 4.88
N GLN A 172 -1.73 -10.83 3.92
CA GLN A 172 -3.07 -10.51 3.42
C GLN A 172 -4.01 -11.69 3.68
N TYR A 173 -5.08 -11.42 4.40
CA TYR A 173 -6.18 -12.37 4.63
C TYR A 173 -7.41 -11.92 3.89
N GLY A 174 -8.02 -12.79 3.10
CA GLY A 174 -9.27 -12.53 2.41
C GLY A 174 -10.47 -13.08 3.17
N TYR A 175 -11.62 -12.41 3.07
CA TYR A 175 -12.89 -12.83 3.66
C TYR A 175 -14.07 -12.20 2.90
N TRP A 176 -15.27 -12.64 3.20
CA TRP A 176 -16.50 -11.98 2.77
C TRP A 176 -17.15 -11.27 3.93
N GLU A 177 -17.64 -10.04 3.70
CA GLU A 177 -18.39 -9.25 4.68
C GLU A 177 -19.75 -8.90 4.13
N ARG A 178 -20.81 -9.22 4.89
CA ARG A 178 -22.16 -8.83 4.54
C ARG A 178 -22.33 -7.32 4.76
N VAL A 179 -22.58 -6.59 3.68
CA VAL A 179 -22.74 -5.13 3.69
C VAL A 179 -24.19 -4.69 3.54
N PHE A 180 -25.06 -5.61 3.16
CA PHE A 180 -26.49 -5.36 3.04
C PHE A 180 -27.27 -6.62 3.40
N TYR A 181 -28.40 -6.43 4.06
CA TYR A 181 -29.41 -7.47 4.31
C TYR A 181 -30.77 -6.81 4.42
N TYR A 182 -31.75 -7.37 3.75
CA TYR A 182 -33.13 -6.97 3.89
C TYR A 182 -34.07 -8.15 3.62
N GLU A 183 -35.14 -8.25 4.43
CA GLU A 183 -36.26 -9.18 4.24
C GLU A 183 -37.49 -8.38 3.86
N HIS A 184 -38.00 -8.61 2.66
CA HIS A 184 -39.22 -8.00 2.16
C HIS A 184 -40.39 -8.95 2.30
N SER A 185 -41.47 -8.50 2.96
CA SER A 185 -42.64 -9.31 3.23
C SER A 185 -43.60 -9.44 2.04
N GLY A 186 -43.46 -8.61 1.02
CA GLY A 186 -44.37 -8.57 -0.14
C GLY A 186 -45.68 -7.81 0.10
N LEU A 187 -45.89 -7.21 1.28
CA LEU A 187 -47.17 -6.55 1.61
C LEU A 187 -47.36 -5.20 0.97
N SER A 188 -46.27 -4.48 0.70
CA SER A 188 -46.26 -3.13 0.11
C SER A 188 -45.02 -2.91 -0.72
N GLN A 189 -45.06 -1.97 -1.65
CA GLN A 189 -43.84 -1.49 -2.30
C GLN A 189 -42.96 -0.77 -1.26
N TYR A 190 -41.64 -1.06 -1.28
CA TYR A 190 -40.70 -0.48 -0.35
C TYR A 190 -39.33 -0.25 -0.99
N GLU A 191 -38.68 0.84 -0.62
CA GLU A 191 -37.29 1.13 -0.99
C GLU A 191 -36.41 1.07 0.25
N GLU A 192 -35.46 0.12 0.27
CA GLU A 192 -34.47 0.00 1.32
C GLU A 192 -33.17 0.68 0.91
N LYS A 193 -32.62 1.48 1.83
CA LYS A 193 -31.33 2.15 1.67
C LYS A 193 -30.42 1.83 2.83
N GLN A 194 -29.31 1.19 2.54
CA GLN A 194 -28.27 0.93 3.53
C GLN A 194 -26.98 1.58 3.10
N ARG A 195 -26.24 2.13 4.08
CA ARG A 195 -24.98 2.79 3.85
C ARG A 195 -23.86 1.93 4.38
N THR A 196 -22.79 1.80 3.61
CA THR A 196 -21.54 1.17 4.03
C THR A 196 -20.38 2.06 3.64
N THR A 197 -19.33 2.00 4.43
CA THR A 197 -18.09 2.73 4.12
C THR A 197 -17.10 1.78 3.48
N ILE A 198 -16.51 2.21 2.36
CA ILE A 198 -15.37 1.55 1.73
C ILE A 198 -14.13 2.41 1.92
N GLY A 199 -12.95 1.75 1.97
CA GLY A 199 -11.68 2.41 2.27
C GLY A 199 -11.38 2.52 3.76
N LEU A 200 -10.42 3.34 4.09
CA LEU A 200 -9.98 3.61 5.47
C LEU A 200 -10.44 4.99 5.92
N THR A 201 -10.80 5.12 7.19
CA THR A 201 -10.99 6.45 7.80
C THR A 201 -9.71 7.27 7.70
N THR A 202 -9.83 8.60 7.66
CA THR A 202 -8.67 9.49 7.54
C THR A 202 -7.62 9.25 8.63
N SER A 203 -8.04 8.99 9.87
CA SER A 203 -7.13 8.68 10.98
C SER A 203 -6.39 7.35 10.78
N ASN A 204 -7.10 6.30 10.43
CA ASN A 204 -6.50 4.97 10.18
C ASN A 204 -5.56 5.01 8.99
N ARG A 205 -5.94 5.71 7.92
CA ARG A 205 -5.08 5.92 6.76
C ARG A 205 -3.78 6.63 7.14
N THR A 206 -3.85 7.71 7.91
CA THR A 206 -2.66 8.45 8.34
C THR A 206 -1.74 7.58 9.18
N GLU A 207 -2.28 6.76 10.05
CA GLU A 207 -1.50 5.83 10.86
C GLU A 207 -0.82 4.75 10.02
N VAL A 208 -1.55 4.12 9.11
CA VAL A 208 -1.00 3.12 8.18
C VAL A 208 0.09 3.76 7.33
N GLU A 209 -0.15 4.91 6.74
CA GLU A 209 0.83 5.62 5.91
C GLU A 209 2.09 6.00 6.71
N ARG A 210 1.92 6.52 7.92
CA ARG A 210 3.04 6.86 8.80
C ARG A 210 3.88 5.63 9.18
N THR A 211 3.22 4.51 9.41
CA THR A 211 3.88 3.27 9.84
C THR A 211 4.51 2.50 8.69
N THR A 212 3.85 2.48 7.53
CA THR A 212 4.22 1.60 6.41
C THR A 212 4.74 2.32 5.17
N SER A 213 4.56 3.63 5.08
CA SER A 213 4.71 4.41 3.84
C SER A 213 3.79 3.95 2.69
N ILE A 214 2.76 3.18 3.00
CA ILE A 214 1.71 2.75 2.07
C ILE A 214 0.46 3.56 2.38
N SER A 215 -0.03 4.31 1.39
CA SER A 215 -1.34 4.94 1.46
C SER A 215 -2.37 4.05 0.78
N VAL A 216 -3.52 3.85 1.44
CA VAL A 216 -4.59 2.98 0.94
C VAL A 216 -5.72 3.85 0.39
N THR A 217 -6.13 3.59 -0.85
CA THR A 217 -7.26 4.29 -1.47
C THR A 217 -8.59 3.66 -1.09
N ALA A 218 -9.70 4.38 -1.30
CA ALA A 218 -11.04 3.86 -1.05
C ALA A 218 -11.38 2.60 -1.87
N GLU A 219 -10.73 2.41 -3.01
CA GLU A 219 -10.93 1.27 -3.89
C GLU A 219 -9.94 0.12 -3.62
N ALA A 220 -9.39 0.05 -2.41
CA ALA A 220 -8.41 -0.96 -1.98
C ALA A 220 -7.12 -0.99 -2.81
N GLY A 221 -6.77 0.13 -3.45
CA GLY A 221 -5.49 0.30 -4.15
C GLY A 221 -4.41 0.80 -3.20
N PHE A 222 -3.16 0.44 -3.47
CA PHE A 222 -2.00 0.90 -2.71
C PHE A 222 -1.22 1.97 -3.48
N VAL A 223 -0.91 3.06 -2.78
CA VAL A 223 0.03 4.09 -3.22
C VAL A 223 1.29 3.97 -2.36
N PHE A 224 2.41 3.70 -2.99
CA PHE A 224 3.67 3.46 -2.30
C PHE A 224 4.48 4.75 -2.23
N LYS A 225 4.65 5.29 -1.01
CA LYS A 225 5.42 6.51 -0.77
C LYS A 225 6.84 6.14 -0.32
N GLY A 226 7.83 6.44 -1.17
CA GLY A 226 9.23 6.18 -0.85
C GLY A 226 9.76 4.78 -1.15
N PHE A 227 8.94 3.90 -1.73
CA PHE A 227 9.40 2.58 -2.20
C PHE A 227 10.01 2.68 -3.60
N SER A 228 11.00 1.84 -3.89
CA SER A 228 11.46 1.67 -5.26
C SER A 228 10.37 1.04 -6.15
N ALA A 229 10.44 1.29 -7.45
CA ALA A 229 9.48 0.71 -8.38
C ALA A 229 9.46 -0.83 -8.32
N GLY A 230 10.63 -1.46 -8.13
CA GLY A 230 10.73 -2.93 -8.00
C GLY A 230 10.03 -3.47 -6.77
N ILE A 231 10.20 -2.83 -5.61
CA ILE A 231 9.51 -3.23 -4.37
C ILE A 231 8.01 -3.04 -4.51
N SER A 232 7.58 -1.88 -5.02
CA SER A 232 6.15 -1.61 -5.23
C SER A 232 5.51 -2.66 -6.15
N THR A 233 6.19 -3.02 -7.24
CA THR A 233 5.73 -4.06 -8.16
C THR A 233 5.65 -5.42 -7.46
N THR A 234 6.70 -5.82 -6.74
CA THR A 234 6.72 -7.09 -6.01
C THR A 234 5.57 -7.19 -5.00
N VAL A 235 5.35 -6.12 -4.20
CA VAL A 235 4.24 -6.10 -3.22
C VAL A 235 2.89 -6.19 -3.93
N THR A 236 2.71 -5.42 -5.00
CA THR A 236 1.45 -5.40 -5.77
C THR A 236 1.15 -6.78 -6.36
N ASP A 237 2.15 -7.41 -6.96
CA ASP A 237 1.99 -8.70 -7.64
C ASP A 237 1.77 -9.85 -6.65
N GLN A 238 2.54 -9.90 -5.56
CA GLN A 238 2.43 -10.96 -4.57
C GLN A 238 1.12 -10.88 -3.77
N LEU A 239 0.69 -9.67 -3.42
CA LEU A 239 -0.58 -9.46 -2.72
C LEU A 239 -1.78 -9.30 -3.67
N ARG A 240 -1.54 -9.24 -4.98
CA ARG A 240 -2.62 -9.06 -5.98
C ARG A 240 -3.50 -7.85 -5.70
N VAL A 241 -2.91 -6.80 -5.15
CA VAL A 241 -3.59 -5.53 -4.89
C VAL A 241 -3.43 -4.58 -6.08
N LEU A 242 -4.32 -3.60 -6.18
CA LEU A 242 -4.20 -2.59 -7.22
C LEU A 242 -3.10 -1.59 -6.86
N ARG A 243 -2.29 -1.24 -7.84
CA ARG A 243 -1.42 -0.08 -7.73
C ARG A 243 -2.22 1.16 -8.11
N ALA A 244 -2.43 2.06 -7.16
CA ALA A 244 -3.07 3.35 -7.39
C ALA A 244 -2.02 4.44 -7.63
N THR A 245 -2.41 5.50 -8.34
CA THR A 245 -1.61 6.72 -8.50
C THR A 245 -2.00 7.74 -7.43
N GLU A 246 -1.13 8.70 -7.14
CA GLU A 246 -1.39 9.75 -6.14
C GLU A 246 -2.65 10.59 -6.45
N GLU A 247 -3.09 10.63 -7.71
CA GLU A 247 -4.28 11.37 -8.14
C GLU A 247 -5.63 10.71 -7.75
N THR A 248 -5.62 9.45 -7.35
CA THR A 248 -6.83 8.69 -6.95
C THR A 248 -7.11 8.77 -5.44
N GLU A 249 -6.73 9.83 -4.79
CA GLU A 249 -6.72 9.96 -3.32
C GLU A 249 -8.07 10.29 -2.67
N SER A 250 -9.10 9.48 -2.82
CA SER A 250 -10.13 9.44 -1.79
C SER A 250 -9.82 8.34 -0.78
N SER A 251 -9.69 8.69 0.48
CA SER A 251 -9.36 7.73 1.55
C SER A 251 -10.57 6.93 2.02
N GLU A 252 -11.74 7.53 1.95
CA GLU A 252 -12.99 6.99 2.44
C GLU A 252 -14.09 7.38 1.47
N LYS A 253 -14.95 6.44 1.13
CA LYS A 253 -16.11 6.66 0.28
C LYS A 253 -17.32 5.99 0.91
N GLU A 254 -18.41 6.74 1.04
CA GLU A 254 -19.69 6.17 1.39
C GLU A 254 -20.29 5.47 0.17
N ASP A 255 -20.68 4.23 0.34
CA ASP A 255 -21.41 3.46 -0.65
C ASP A 255 -22.86 3.28 -0.20
N ILE A 256 -23.79 3.75 -1.01
CA ILE A 256 -25.22 3.67 -0.73
C ILE A 256 -25.83 2.58 -1.59
N ILE A 257 -26.27 1.52 -0.93
CA ILE A 257 -26.94 0.40 -1.56
C ILE A 257 -28.45 0.67 -1.50
N THR A 258 -29.08 0.87 -2.65
CA THR A 258 -30.52 1.09 -2.76
C THR A 258 -31.14 -0.12 -3.45
N ARG A 259 -32.25 -0.61 -2.91
CA ARG A 259 -33.05 -1.70 -3.47
C ARG A 259 -34.53 -1.35 -3.40
N THR A 260 -35.24 -1.58 -4.50
CA THR A 260 -36.70 -1.38 -4.57
C THR A 260 -37.38 -2.74 -4.68
N TYR A 261 -38.36 -2.97 -3.82
CA TYR A 261 -39.17 -4.19 -3.74
C TYR A 261 -40.64 -3.85 -4.05
N PHE A 262 -41.30 -4.74 -4.76
CA PHE A 262 -42.69 -4.53 -5.17
C PHE A 262 -43.66 -5.36 -4.35
N VAL A 263 -44.95 -4.99 -4.44
CA VAL A 263 -46.05 -5.77 -3.82
C VAL A 263 -46.08 -7.18 -4.42
N GLY A 264 -46.18 -8.17 -3.57
CA GLY A 264 -46.20 -9.57 -3.94
C GLY A 264 -44.83 -10.26 -3.91
N ASP A 265 -43.73 -9.50 -3.88
CA ASP A 265 -42.39 -10.04 -3.85
C ASP A 265 -41.96 -10.36 -2.40
N ARG A 266 -42.21 -11.56 -1.94
CA ARG A 266 -41.63 -12.00 -0.66
C ARG A 266 -40.22 -12.52 -0.89
N VAL A 267 -39.25 -11.66 -0.68
CA VAL A 267 -37.83 -11.95 -0.96
C VAL A 267 -36.91 -11.50 0.18
N THR A 268 -35.79 -12.17 0.29
CA THR A 268 -34.71 -11.77 1.18
C THR A 268 -33.43 -11.66 0.38
N GLU A 269 -32.69 -10.60 0.58
CA GLU A 269 -31.42 -10.36 -0.10
C GLU A 269 -30.29 -10.10 0.89
N ALA A 270 -29.12 -10.64 0.58
CA ALA A 270 -27.87 -10.38 1.26
C ALA A 270 -26.79 -10.03 0.24
N LEU A 271 -26.13 -8.88 0.38
CA LEU A 271 -25.00 -8.48 -0.44
C LEU A 271 -23.70 -8.59 0.36
N TRP A 272 -22.75 -9.26 -0.22
CA TRP A 272 -21.42 -9.49 0.35
C TRP A 272 -20.37 -8.79 -0.48
N TYR A 273 -19.46 -8.05 0.19
CA TYR A 273 -18.25 -7.51 -0.43
C TYR A 273 -17.05 -8.34 -0.02
N ARG A 274 -16.09 -8.47 -0.94
CA ARG A 274 -14.78 -9.00 -0.64
C ARG A 274 -14.06 -8.04 0.29
N GLY A 275 -13.59 -8.53 1.43
CA GLY A 275 -12.72 -7.83 2.33
C GLY A 275 -11.31 -8.39 2.31
N ASP A 276 -10.33 -7.53 2.49
CA ASP A 276 -8.95 -7.90 2.73
C ASP A 276 -8.50 -7.30 4.07
N HIS A 277 -7.90 -8.15 4.92
CA HIS A 277 -7.28 -7.78 6.17
C HIS A 277 -5.77 -7.90 6.01
N PHE A 278 -5.07 -6.79 6.14
CA PHE A 278 -3.62 -6.72 6.06
C PHE A 278 -3.03 -6.62 7.45
N VAL A 279 -2.04 -7.46 7.73
CA VAL A 279 -1.32 -7.49 9.01
C VAL A 279 0.17 -7.39 8.74
N LEU A 280 0.78 -6.31 9.22
CA LEU A 280 2.21 -6.09 9.15
C LEU A 280 2.85 -6.59 10.43
N GLN A 281 3.79 -7.53 10.32
CA GLN A 281 4.44 -8.19 11.43
C GLN A 281 5.96 -8.10 11.32
N ARG A 282 6.61 -8.12 12.48
CA ARG A 282 8.06 -8.36 12.55
C ARG A 282 8.37 -9.85 12.31
N MET A 283 9.64 -10.15 12.13
CA MET A 283 10.11 -11.52 11.93
C MET A 283 9.82 -12.46 13.13
N ASP A 284 9.66 -11.90 14.32
CA ASP A 284 9.27 -12.65 15.53
C ASP A 284 7.76 -12.86 15.66
N GLY A 285 6.97 -12.40 14.66
CA GLY A 285 5.52 -12.52 14.63
C GLY A 285 4.79 -11.40 15.36
N SER A 286 5.49 -10.48 16.04
CA SER A 286 4.83 -9.37 16.72
C SER A 286 4.23 -8.38 15.70
N GLN A 287 3.00 -7.96 15.95
CA GLN A 287 2.26 -7.08 15.06
C GLN A 287 2.75 -5.63 15.15
N VAL A 288 2.86 -4.98 14.01
CA VAL A 288 3.27 -3.57 13.87
C VAL A 288 2.06 -2.70 13.51
N ALA A 289 1.27 -3.15 12.55
CA ALA A 289 0.08 -2.46 12.08
C ALA A 289 -0.91 -3.46 11.48
N GLU A 290 -2.18 -3.07 11.45
CA GLU A 290 -3.20 -3.81 10.69
C GLU A 290 -4.23 -2.83 10.12
N TRP A 291 -4.84 -3.22 9.01
CA TRP A 291 -5.96 -2.50 8.43
C TRP A 291 -6.84 -3.42 7.59
N ARG A 292 -8.06 -2.99 7.35
CA ARG A 292 -9.03 -3.71 6.52
C ARG A 292 -9.52 -2.83 5.40
N THR A 293 -9.69 -3.43 4.24
CA THR A 293 -10.28 -2.79 3.07
C THR A 293 -11.48 -3.59 2.59
N ARG A 294 -12.36 -2.95 1.81
CA ARG A 294 -13.47 -3.59 1.12
C ARG A 294 -13.37 -3.32 -0.36
N ASP A 295 -13.51 -4.34 -1.17
CA ASP A 295 -13.55 -4.22 -2.63
C ASP A 295 -14.98 -4.43 -3.15
N LYS A 296 -15.64 -3.31 -3.47
CA LYS A 296 -16.98 -3.32 -4.04
C LYS A 296 -17.08 -4.06 -5.38
N ARG A 297 -15.99 -4.09 -6.17
CA ARG A 297 -15.96 -4.77 -7.47
C ARG A 297 -16.07 -6.28 -7.33
N SER A 298 -15.60 -6.81 -6.22
CA SER A 298 -15.74 -8.21 -5.84
C SER A 298 -16.93 -8.34 -4.91
N SER A 299 -18.11 -8.57 -5.48
CA SER A 299 -19.35 -8.67 -4.71
C SER A 299 -20.16 -9.92 -5.07
N VAL A 300 -20.87 -10.44 -4.10
CA VAL A 300 -21.82 -11.54 -4.27
C VAL A 300 -23.18 -11.12 -3.73
N LEU A 301 -24.18 -11.11 -4.60
CA LEU A 301 -25.56 -10.96 -4.21
C LEU A 301 -26.21 -12.33 -4.08
N ASP A 302 -26.76 -12.61 -2.91
CA ASP A 302 -27.51 -13.83 -2.61
C ASP A 302 -28.96 -13.49 -2.29
N GLY A 303 -29.90 -14.27 -2.79
CA GLY A 303 -31.32 -14.03 -2.64
C GLY A 303 -32.07 -15.29 -2.28
N TRP A 304 -33.19 -15.13 -1.55
CA TRP A 304 -34.13 -16.20 -1.22
C TRP A 304 -35.57 -15.76 -1.53
N PRO A 305 -36.43 -16.59 -2.15
CA PRO A 305 -36.15 -17.94 -2.68
C PRO A 305 -35.15 -17.86 -3.85
N ARG A 306 -34.43 -18.93 -4.14
CA ARG A 306 -33.49 -19.00 -5.25
C ARG A 306 -34.20 -18.99 -6.60
N ALA A 307 -33.55 -18.40 -7.60
CA ALA A 307 -34.04 -18.49 -8.99
C ALA A 307 -34.11 -19.96 -9.41
N GLY A 308 -35.30 -20.52 -9.48
CA GLY A 308 -35.58 -21.96 -9.71
C GLY A 308 -36.50 -22.56 -8.66
N ASP A 309 -36.54 -22.02 -7.44
CA ASP A 309 -37.45 -22.46 -6.37
C ASP A 309 -38.74 -21.63 -6.36
N ALA A 310 -38.80 -20.51 -7.07
CA ALA A 310 -39.96 -19.64 -7.20
C ALA A 310 -40.34 -19.41 -8.66
N ALA A 311 -41.60 -19.50 -8.97
CA ALA A 311 -42.18 -19.02 -10.21
C ALA A 311 -41.98 -17.48 -10.27
N SER A 312 -41.05 -17.01 -11.08
CA SER A 312 -40.79 -15.62 -11.45
C SER A 312 -40.10 -14.74 -10.38
N TRP A 313 -38.79 -14.56 -10.55
CA TRP A 313 -38.13 -13.31 -10.11
C TRP A 313 -38.61 -12.18 -11.03
N PRO A 314 -38.99 -11.00 -10.50
CA PRO A 314 -39.24 -9.84 -11.34
C PRO A 314 -37.98 -9.46 -12.11
N GLU A 315 -38.13 -9.14 -13.40
CA GLU A 315 -37.04 -8.63 -14.23
C GLU A 315 -36.39 -7.42 -13.54
N ARG A 316 -35.10 -7.52 -13.22
CA ARG A 316 -34.34 -6.38 -12.70
C ARG A 316 -34.33 -5.27 -13.75
N ARG A 317 -34.87 -4.13 -13.43
CA ARG A 317 -34.50 -2.90 -14.08
C ARG A 317 -33.34 -2.32 -13.29
N ASP A 318 -32.12 -2.56 -13.76
CA ASP A 318 -30.94 -1.86 -13.31
C ASP A 318 -31.05 -0.40 -13.79
N ASP A 319 -31.51 0.46 -12.88
CA ASP A 319 -31.57 1.90 -13.16
C ASP A 319 -30.16 2.48 -12.98
N GLU A 320 -29.29 2.19 -13.98
CA GLU A 320 -27.99 2.82 -14.15
C GLU A 320 -28.16 4.25 -14.65
N THR A 321 -28.70 5.12 -13.82
CA THR A 321 -28.57 6.56 -14.02
C THR A 321 -27.86 7.17 -12.81
N ALA A 322 -26.52 7.05 -12.82
CA ALA A 322 -25.68 7.96 -12.05
C ALA A 322 -25.96 9.39 -12.55
N LYS A 323 -26.83 10.11 -11.87
CA LYS A 323 -26.93 11.55 -12.05
C LYS A 323 -25.65 12.19 -11.53
N THR A 324 -24.80 12.60 -12.45
CA THR A 324 -23.79 13.63 -12.21
C THR A 324 -24.53 14.90 -11.80
N TRP A 325 -24.25 15.39 -10.59
CA TRP A 325 -24.67 16.73 -10.18
C TRP A 325 -23.71 17.75 -10.81
N PRO A 326 -24.21 18.83 -11.40
CA PRO A 326 -23.36 19.93 -11.80
C PRO A 326 -22.84 20.69 -10.57
N GLU A 327 -21.69 21.36 -10.75
CA GLU A 327 -20.87 22.13 -9.83
C GLU A 327 -21.62 23.05 -8.84
#